data_7ea7302f79edecb6dc06a86d0e25e0f0
#
_entry.id   7ea7302f79edecb6dc06a86d0e25e0f0
#
_cell.length_a   1.000
_cell.length_b   1.000
_cell.length_c   1.000
_cell.angle_alpha   90.00
_cell.angle_beta   90.00
_cell.angle_gamma   90.00
#
_symmetry.space_group_name_H-M   'P 1'
#
loop_
_entity.id
_entity.type
_entity.pdbx_description
1 polymer ?
#
loop_
_entity_poly.entity_id
_entity_poly.type
_entity_poly.pdbx_seq_one_letter_code
_entity_poly.pdbx_strand_id
1 'polypeptide(L)'
;MARVGAHVILAVRNTAKGEAAAERMTDPKTGQVEVRELDLQNLSSVARFADDIDKVDVLVNNAGIMAVDHALTADGFERHIGTNHLGHFALTNLLLPKLTDRVVTVSSLLHNIGYISLKDLNWQSRPYSRWLAYGQSKLANLLFTSELQRRLDTAASSLRALAAHPGWSRTNLQGHTGRKLTDAAVMAVDPVVSTDADFGARQTLYAVAQDLPGNTFVGPRFGLYGRTQPTWRNWSAKRATTATALWELSEQLTGTKFPL
;
A
#
# COMPACT_ATOMS: atom_id res chain seq x y z
N MET A 1 -8.65 -0.07 15.10
CA MET A 1 -7.45 -0.29 15.95
C MET A 1 -7.53 0.57 17.21
N ALA A 2 -7.60 1.90 17.13
CA ALA A 2 -7.73 2.75 18.34
C ALA A 2 -8.84 2.30 19.31
N ARG A 3 -10.02 1.94 18.80
CA ARG A 3 -11.15 1.44 19.62
C ARG A 3 -10.86 0.18 20.46
N VAL A 4 -9.77 -0.52 20.17
CA VAL A 4 -9.33 -1.71 20.91
C VAL A 4 -8.03 -1.45 21.66
N GLY A 5 -7.68 -0.18 21.91
CA GLY A 5 -6.58 0.23 22.76
C GLY A 5 -5.23 0.40 22.06
N ALA A 6 -5.14 0.30 20.73
CA ALA A 6 -3.90 0.54 20.02
C ALA A 6 -3.55 2.04 19.99
N HIS A 7 -2.26 2.36 20.12
CA HIS A 7 -1.73 3.65 19.69
C HIS A 7 -1.59 3.65 18.16
N VAL A 8 -2.27 4.55 17.47
CA VAL A 8 -2.32 4.62 16.01
C VAL A 8 -1.64 5.89 15.54
N ILE A 9 -0.58 5.76 14.75
CA ILE A 9 0.06 6.89 14.06
C ILE A 9 -0.56 7.00 12.67
N LEU A 10 -1.28 8.09 12.42
CA LEU A 10 -1.80 8.46 11.11
C LEU A 10 -0.72 9.24 10.35
N ALA A 11 0.07 8.55 9.55
CA ALA A 11 1.07 9.13 8.68
C ALA A 11 0.42 9.66 7.40
N VAL A 12 0.33 10.98 7.26
CA VAL A 12 -0.45 11.65 6.20
C VAL A 12 0.31 12.83 5.59
N ARG A 13 0.10 13.09 4.30
CA ARG A 13 0.69 14.25 3.63
C ARG A 13 0.03 15.58 4.06
N ASN A 14 -1.25 15.56 4.35
CA ASN A 14 -2.00 16.75 4.81
C ASN A 14 -2.42 16.55 6.26
N THR A 15 -1.67 17.15 7.17
CA THR A 15 -1.87 17.01 8.62
C THR A 15 -3.22 17.59 9.07
N ALA A 16 -3.69 18.70 8.50
CA ALA A 16 -4.99 19.26 8.84
C ALA A 16 -6.16 18.30 8.52
N LYS A 17 -6.09 17.57 7.38
CA LYS A 17 -7.06 16.51 7.09
C LYS A 17 -6.89 15.30 7.99
N GLY A 18 -5.66 15.01 8.40
CA GLY A 18 -5.33 13.97 9.35
C GLY A 18 -5.93 14.24 10.73
N GLU A 19 -5.75 15.45 11.24
CA GLU A 19 -6.32 15.91 12.53
C GLU A 19 -7.84 15.82 12.53
N ALA A 20 -8.51 16.35 11.49
CA ALA A 20 -9.96 16.24 11.35
C ALA A 20 -10.46 14.78 11.25
N ALA A 21 -9.62 13.84 10.78
CA ALA A 21 -9.95 12.43 10.79
C ALA A 21 -9.71 11.80 12.18
N ALA A 22 -8.63 12.16 12.86
CA ALA A 22 -8.27 11.70 14.19
C ALA A 22 -9.35 12.08 15.22
N GLU A 23 -9.86 13.31 15.17
CA GLU A 23 -10.96 13.77 16.03
C GLU A 23 -12.19 12.86 15.98
N ARG A 24 -12.49 12.31 14.78
CA ARG A 24 -13.62 11.37 14.62
C ARG A 24 -13.32 9.94 15.09
N MET A 25 -12.07 9.62 15.33
CA MET A 25 -11.61 8.30 15.75
C MET A 25 -11.35 8.22 17.26
N THR A 26 -11.13 9.36 17.92
CA THR A 26 -10.83 9.43 19.34
C THR A 26 -12.09 9.27 20.16
N ASP A 27 -12.14 8.19 20.95
CA ASP A 27 -12.99 8.05 22.12
C ASP A 27 -12.06 8.16 23.33
N PRO A 28 -12.33 9.04 24.33
CA PRO A 28 -11.47 9.21 25.51
C PRO A 28 -11.20 7.92 26.30
N LYS A 29 -11.98 6.87 26.06
CA LYS A 29 -11.87 5.56 26.73
C LYS A 29 -11.07 4.53 25.94
N THR A 30 -10.57 4.87 24.75
CA THR A 30 -9.87 3.97 23.83
C THR A 30 -8.44 4.44 23.53
N GLY A 31 -7.75 3.77 22.64
CA GLY A 31 -6.35 4.05 22.31
C GLY A 31 -6.10 5.45 21.74
N GLN A 32 -4.84 5.81 21.68
CA GLN A 32 -4.40 7.11 21.18
C GLN A 32 -4.35 7.14 19.67
N VAL A 33 -4.65 8.30 19.06
CA VAL A 33 -4.45 8.58 17.65
C VAL A 33 -3.54 9.80 17.54
N GLU A 34 -2.43 9.65 16.88
CA GLU A 34 -1.43 10.68 16.64
C GLU A 34 -1.31 10.95 15.15
N VAL A 35 -1.23 12.21 14.73
CA VAL A 35 -1.05 12.59 13.32
C VAL A 35 0.39 13.02 13.11
N ARG A 36 1.05 12.44 12.11
CA ARG A 36 2.40 12.84 11.69
C ARG A 36 2.45 13.07 10.18
N GLU A 37 3.27 14.02 9.77
CA GLU A 37 3.47 14.32 8.36
C GLU A 37 4.30 13.21 7.67
N LEU A 38 3.80 12.73 6.53
CA LEU A 38 4.51 11.81 5.65
C LEU A 38 4.07 12.03 4.20
N ASP A 39 4.99 12.45 3.33
CA ASP A 39 4.79 12.47 1.88
C ASP A 39 5.58 11.34 1.21
N LEU A 40 4.87 10.30 0.77
CA LEU A 40 5.46 9.16 0.04
C LEU A 40 5.98 9.54 -1.36
N GLN A 41 5.67 10.74 -1.85
CA GLN A 41 6.21 11.28 -3.11
C GLN A 41 7.55 12.01 -2.91
N ASN A 42 8.12 11.96 -1.70
CA ASN A 42 9.37 12.60 -1.35
C ASN A 42 10.17 11.71 -0.40
N LEU A 43 11.23 11.09 -0.88
CA LEU A 43 12.07 10.17 -0.09
C LEU A 43 12.71 10.84 1.12
N SER A 44 13.02 12.16 1.06
CA SER A 44 13.51 12.90 2.22
C SER A 44 12.44 13.04 3.32
N SER A 45 11.15 13.16 2.95
CA SER A 45 10.05 13.11 3.92
C SER A 45 9.91 11.72 4.53
N VAL A 46 10.06 10.67 3.73
CA VAL A 46 10.04 9.28 4.19
C VAL A 46 11.16 9.02 5.21
N ALA A 47 12.38 9.47 4.92
CA ALA A 47 13.52 9.30 5.83
C ALA A 47 13.29 10.02 7.16
N ARG A 48 12.91 11.31 7.14
CA ARG A 48 12.61 12.06 8.37
C ARG A 48 11.53 11.39 9.21
N PHE A 49 10.43 10.95 8.57
CA PHE A 49 9.37 10.26 9.29
C PHE A 49 9.87 8.98 9.94
N ALA A 50 10.68 8.18 9.22
CA ALA A 50 11.21 6.94 9.75
C ALA A 50 12.20 7.19 10.92
N ASP A 51 12.99 8.26 10.87
CA ASP A 51 13.91 8.64 11.95
C ASP A 51 13.16 8.98 13.24
N ASP A 52 12.02 9.64 13.14
CA ASP A 52 11.17 10.06 14.27
C ASP A 52 10.36 8.91 14.92
N ILE A 53 10.42 7.69 14.38
CA ILE A 53 9.78 6.51 14.94
C ILE A 53 10.80 5.71 15.74
N ASP A 54 10.53 5.45 17.00
CA ASP A 54 11.40 4.60 17.84
C ASP A 54 11.05 3.12 17.69
N LYS A 55 9.76 2.80 17.73
CA LYS A 55 9.24 1.43 17.67
C LYS A 55 7.86 1.40 17.05
N VAL A 56 7.57 0.37 16.28
CA VAL A 56 6.24 0.11 15.72
C VAL A 56 5.98 -1.41 15.68
N ASP A 57 4.80 -1.84 16.11
CA ASP A 57 4.45 -3.26 16.05
C ASP A 57 3.95 -3.66 14.67
N VAL A 58 3.09 -2.85 14.07
CA VAL A 58 2.47 -3.12 12.77
C VAL A 58 2.58 -1.92 11.86
N LEU A 59 3.23 -2.09 10.72
CA LEU A 59 3.23 -1.11 9.63
C LEU A 59 2.15 -1.46 8.62
N VAL A 60 1.27 -0.50 8.31
CA VAL A 60 0.26 -0.65 7.26
C VAL A 60 0.57 0.30 6.11
N ASN A 61 1.10 -0.22 5.02
CA ASN A 61 1.33 0.48 3.76
C ASN A 61 0.00 0.63 3.02
N ASN A 62 -0.83 1.56 3.48
CA ASN A 62 -2.20 1.75 3.01
C ASN A 62 -2.33 2.85 1.98
N ALA A 63 -1.55 3.92 2.09
CA ALA A 63 -1.68 5.09 1.23
C ALA A 63 -1.54 4.73 -0.25
N GLY A 64 -2.20 5.47 -1.12
CA GLY A 64 -2.10 5.25 -2.56
C GLY A 64 -2.91 6.25 -3.36
N ILE A 65 -2.56 6.35 -4.62
CA ILE A 65 -3.27 7.13 -5.64
C ILE A 65 -3.70 6.18 -6.76
N MET A 66 -4.78 6.52 -7.43
CA MET A 66 -5.37 5.69 -8.49
C MET A 66 -5.76 6.53 -9.70
N ALA A 67 -5.42 6.02 -10.89
CA ALA A 67 -5.86 6.53 -12.19
C ALA A 67 -5.60 8.04 -12.41
N VAL A 68 -4.50 8.57 -11.85
CA VAL A 68 -4.06 9.96 -12.06
C VAL A 68 -3.33 10.13 -13.38
N ASP A 69 -3.25 11.37 -13.88
CA ASP A 69 -2.45 11.71 -15.05
C ASP A 69 -0.96 11.52 -14.76
N HIS A 70 -0.19 11.31 -15.86
CA HIS A 70 1.25 11.19 -15.76
C HIS A 70 1.86 12.46 -15.15
N ALA A 71 2.59 12.27 -14.09
CA ALA A 71 3.44 13.27 -13.47
C ALA A 71 4.53 12.55 -12.67
N LEU A 72 5.54 13.26 -12.28
CA LEU A 72 6.65 12.73 -11.48
C LEU A 72 6.52 13.15 -10.01
N THR A 73 7.07 12.32 -9.14
CA THR A 73 7.31 12.67 -7.72
C THR A 73 8.49 13.63 -7.60
N ALA A 74 8.75 14.15 -6.39
CA ALA A 74 9.92 14.99 -6.13
C ALA A 74 11.24 14.30 -6.49
N ASP A 75 11.28 12.96 -6.40
CA ASP A 75 12.45 12.14 -6.69
C ASP A 75 12.50 11.64 -8.15
N GLY A 76 11.59 12.12 -9.01
CA GLY A 76 11.57 11.80 -10.45
C GLY A 76 10.91 10.47 -10.81
N PHE A 77 10.12 9.87 -9.95
CA PHE A 77 9.38 8.63 -10.23
C PHE A 77 7.99 8.92 -10.79
N GLU A 78 7.49 8.07 -11.69
CA GLU A 78 6.07 8.11 -12.07
C GLU A 78 5.19 7.99 -10.81
N ARG A 79 4.15 8.82 -10.74
CA ARG A 79 3.41 9.05 -9.48
C ARG A 79 2.80 7.80 -8.86
N HIS A 80 2.26 6.85 -9.66
CA HIS A 80 1.70 5.62 -9.08
C HIS A 80 2.80 4.74 -8.52
N ILE A 81 3.86 4.48 -9.29
CA ILE A 81 4.94 3.62 -8.80
C ILE A 81 5.70 4.28 -7.65
N GLY A 82 5.91 5.60 -7.71
CA GLY A 82 6.56 6.36 -6.66
C GLY A 82 5.78 6.33 -5.35
N THR A 83 4.48 6.69 -5.39
CA THR A 83 3.64 6.76 -4.19
C THR A 83 3.27 5.39 -3.66
N ASN A 84 2.74 4.51 -4.55
CA ASN A 84 2.12 3.26 -4.11
C ASN A 84 3.14 2.18 -3.77
N HIS A 85 4.37 2.26 -4.33
CA HIS A 85 5.40 1.24 -4.17
C HIS A 85 6.72 1.79 -3.62
N LEU A 86 7.44 2.67 -4.34
CA LEU A 86 8.80 3.07 -3.97
C LEU A 86 8.86 3.82 -2.63
N GLY A 87 7.91 4.71 -2.37
CA GLY A 87 7.80 5.39 -1.07
C GLY A 87 7.53 4.41 0.07
N HIS A 88 6.65 3.44 -0.12
CA HIS A 88 6.40 2.38 0.87
C HIS A 88 7.58 1.41 1.00
N PHE A 89 8.27 1.12 -0.10
CA PHE A 89 9.50 0.32 -0.09
C PHE A 89 10.55 0.96 0.81
N ALA A 90 10.86 2.24 0.59
CA ALA A 90 11.81 2.99 1.40
C ALA A 90 11.37 3.05 2.87
N LEU A 91 10.11 3.44 3.13
CA LEU A 91 9.55 3.51 4.48
C LEU A 91 9.68 2.17 5.22
N THR A 92 9.29 1.07 4.55
CA THR A 92 9.35 -0.25 5.17
C THR A 92 10.78 -0.63 5.55
N ASN A 93 11.74 -0.49 4.63
CA ASN A 93 13.13 -0.87 4.91
C ASN A 93 13.77 0.00 6.00
N LEU A 94 13.45 1.30 6.05
CA LEU A 94 13.91 2.18 7.12
C LEU A 94 13.31 1.84 8.49
N LEU A 95 12.07 1.35 8.51
CA LEU A 95 11.39 0.96 9.75
C LEU A 95 11.63 -0.50 10.16
N LEU A 96 12.14 -1.38 9.29
CA LEU A 96 12.36 -2.79 9.62
C LEU A 96 13.10 -3.05 10.94
N PRO A 97 14.18 -2.32 11.27
CA PRO A 97 14.87 -2.51 12.54
C PRO A 97 14.05 -2.11 13.78
N LYS A 98 12.97 -1.34 13.58
CA LYS A 98 12.07 -0.81 14.61
C LYS A 98 10.74 -1.59 14.67
N LEU A 99 10.49 -2.51 13.71
CA LEU A 99 9.29 -3.33 13.62
C LEU A 99 9.39 -4.56 14.54
N THR A 100 8.24 -4.95 15.13
CA THR A 100 8.20 -6.10 16.05
C THR A 100 7.25 -7.21 15.67
N ASP A 101 6.27 -7.00 14.77
CA ASP A 101 5.32 -8.05 14.38
C ASP A 101 5.16 -8.16 12.85
N ARG A 102 4.63 -7.17 12.17
CA ARG A 102 4.29 -7.33 10.74
C ARG A 102 4.23 -6.08 9.90
N VAL A 103 4.31 -6.28 8.59
CA VAL A 103 4.00 -5.30 7.56
C VAL A 103 2.78 -5.77 6.77
N VAL A 104 1.77 -4.92 6.60
CA VAL A 104 0.59 -5.18 5.76
C VAL A 104 0.58 -4.19 4.60
N THR A 105 0.69 -4.68 3.37
CA THR A 105 0.73 -3.84 2.17
C THR A 105 -0.57 -3.91 1.39
N VAL A 106 -1.19 -2.76 1.13
CA VAL A 106 -2.47 -2.69 0.42
C VAL A 106 -2.26 -2.72 -1.10
N SER A 107 -2.78 -3.78 -1.72
CA SER A 107 -2.85 -3.96 -3.16
C SER A 107 -4.27 -3.67 -3.69
N SER A 108 -4.59 -4.16 -4.88
CA SER A 108 -5.90 -4.05 -5.55
C SER A 108 -6.12 -5.22 -6.49
N LEU A 109 -7.37 -5.52 -6.84
CA LEU A 109 -7.70 -6.45 -7.93
C LEU A 109 -7.08 -6.04 -9.27
N LEU A 110 -6.80 -4.74 -9.45
CA LEU A 110 -6.17 -4.25 -10.68
C LEU A 110 -4.70 -4.67 -10.82
N HIS A 111 -4.10 -5.37 -9.82
CA HIS A 111 -2.83 -6.09 -10.03
C HIS A 111 -2.93 -7.11 -11.17
N ASN A 112 -4.13 -7.61 -11.48
CA ASN A 112 -4.36 -8.60 -12.55
C ASN A 112 -4.07 -8.05 -13.95
N ILE A 113 -4.22 -6.74 -14.17
CA ILE A 113 -3.86 -6.08 -15.44
C ILE A 113 -2.47 -5.44 -15.39
N GLY A 114 -1.79 -5.53 -14.25
CA GLY A 114 -0.46 -4.99 -14.06
C GLY A 114 0.61 -5.79 -14.81
N TYR A 115 1.61 -5.09 -15.28
CA TYR A 115 2.82 -5.65 -15.86
C TYR A 115 4.03 -4.87 -15.35
N ILE A 116 5.06 -5.56 -14.83
CA ILE A 116 6.30 -4.92 -14.37
C ILE A 116 7.25 -4.77 -15.56
N SER A 117 7.46 -3.53 -15.99
CA SER A 117 8.50 -3.19 -16.97
C SER A 117 9.73 -2.71 -16.20
N LEU A 118 10.67 -3.60 -15.91
CA LEU A 118 11.90 -3.25 -15.19
C LEU A 118 12.76 -2.22 -15.95
N LYS A 119 12.69 -2.21 -17.29
CA LYS A 119 13.43 -1.26 -18.14
C LYS A 119 12.74 0.10 -18.25
N ASP A 120 11.46 0.19 -17.92
CA ASP A 120 10.67 1.41 -18.05
C ASP A 120 9.58 1.46 -16.97
N LEU A 121 10.01 1.44 -15.72
CA LEU A 121 9.12 1.49 -14.57
C LEU A 121 8.38 2.83 -14.49
N ASN A 122 9.00 3.89 -14.99
CA ASN A 122 8.53 5.28 -14.98
C ASN A 122 7.71 5.68 -16.22
N TRP A 123 7.40 4.75 -17.14
CA TRP A 123 6.61 5.05 -18.35
C TRP A 123 7.22 6.13 -19.25
N GLN A 124 8.54 6.14 -19.42
CA GLN A 124 9.26 7.14 -20.22
C GLN A 124 9.30 6.80 -21.71
N SER A 125 9.28 5.51 -22.05
CA SER A 125 9.49 5.01 -23.43
C SER A 125 8.25 4.40 -24.07
N ARG A 126 7.10 4.37 -23.37
CA ARG A 126 5.84 3.80 -23.85
C ARG A 126 4.66 4.76 -23.59
N PRO A 127 3.56 4.66 -24.38
CA PRO A 127 2.37 5.46 -24.15
C PRO A 127 1.83 5.26 -22.73
N TYR A 128 1.57 6.35 -22.04
CA TYR A 128 1.06 6.31 -20.67
C TYR A 128 -0.39 5.89 -20.61
N SER A 129 -0.68 4.91 -19.78
CA SER A 129 -2.03 4.49 -19.42
C SER A 129 -2.19 4.52 -17.90
N ARG A 130 -3.03 5.42 -17.40
CA ARG A 130 -3.26 5.60 -15.96
C ARG A 130 -3.70 4.32 -15.23
N TRP A 131 -4.51 3.48 -15.89
CA TRP A 131 -4.98 2.22 -15.33
C TRP A 131 -3.92 1.14 -15.31
N LEU A 132 -3.12 1.06 -16.38
CA LEU A 132 -1.98 0.11 -16.41
C LEU A 132 -0.85 0.54 -15.47
N ALA A 133 -0.59 1.84 -15.32
CA ALA A 133 0.38 2.36 -14.36
C ALA A 133 -0.08 2.09 -12.91
N TYR A 134 -1.38 2.28 -12.62
CA TYR A 134 -1.94 1.87 -11.34
C TYR A 134 -1.84 0.35 -11.13
N GLY A 135 -2.25 -0.45 -12.11
CA GLY A 135 -2.13 -1.92 -12.06
C GLY A 135 -0.69 -2.39 -11.84
N GLN A 136 0.28 -1.75 -12.53
CA GLN A 136 1.71 -1.99 -12.31
C GLN A 136 2.10 -1.74 -10.85
N SER A 137 1.71 -0.61 -10.27
CA SER A 137 2.05 -0.28 -8.88
C SER A 137 1.43 -1.27 -7.88
N LYS A 138 0.22 -1.78 -8.15
CA LYS A 138 -0.45 -2.75 -7.26
C LYS A 138 0.08 -4.17 -7.42
N LEU A 139 0.56 -4.54 -8.61
CA LEU A 139 1.33 -5.76 -8.83
C LEU A 139 2.70 -5.67 -8.11
N ALA A 140 3.36 -4.52 -8.19
CA ALA A 140 4.62 -4.26 -7.48
C ALA A 140 4.46 -4.47 -5.96
N ASN A 141 3.34 -4.06 -5.37
CA ASN A 141 3.06 -4.26 -3.95
C ASN A 141 2.95 -5.75 -3.57
N LEU A 142 2.39 -6.61 -4.42
CA LEU A 142 2.33 -8.06 -4.15
C LEU A 142 3.71 -8.73 -4.31
N LEU A 143 4.48 -8.33 -5.31
CA LEU A 143 5.85 -8.81 -5.52
C LEU A 143 6.76 -8.37 -4.38
N PHE A 144 6.63 -7.12 -3.93
CA PHE A 144 7.31 -6.58 -2.75
C PHE A 144 7.00 -7.42 -1.50
N THR A 145 5.71 -7.69 -1.22
CA THR A 145 5.30 -8.50 -0.07
C THR A 145 5.94 -9.89 -0.11
N SER A 146 5.96 -10.53 -1.29
CA SER A 146 6.53 -11.86 -1.45
C SER A 146 8.05 -11.87 -1.25
N GLU A 147 8.75 -10.89 -1.81
CA GLU A 147 10.21 -10.79 -1.69
C GLU A 147 10.62 -10.35 -0.27
N LEU A 148 9.86 -9.44 0.35
CA LEU A 148 10.08 -9.05 1.74
C LEU A 148 9.98 -10.28 2.66
N GLN A 149 8.93 -11.10 2.53
CA GLN A 149 8.81 -12.31 3.34
C GLN A 149 9.99 -13.26 3.12
N ARG A 150 10.38 -13.51 1.85
CA ARG A 150 11.52 -14.38 1.54
C ARG A 150 12.82 -13.88 2.20
N ARG A 151 13.04 -12.56 2.21
CA ARG A 151 14.22 -11.96 2.85
C ARG A 151 14.17 -12.06 4.37
N LEU A 152 12.99 -11.84 4.97
CA LEU A 152 12.77 -12.02 6.40
C LEU A 152 13.02 -13.48 6.83
N ASP A 153 12.53 -14.46 6.06
CA ASP A 153 12.79 -15.89 6.32
C ASP A 153 14.28 -16.21 6.22
N THR A 154 14.99 -15.65 5.24
CA THR A 154 16.43 -15.83 5.05
C THR A 154 17.23 -15.22 6.22
N ALA A 155 16.77 -14.10 6.77
CA ALA A 155 17.36 -13.45 7.95
C ALA A 155 16.91 -14.08 9.28
N ALA A 156 16.15 -15.20 9.25
CA ALA A 156 15.56 -15.83 10.43
C ALA A 156 14.74 -14.84 11.32
N SER A 157 14.13 -13.83 10.70
CA SER A 157 13.32 -12.83 11.39
C SER A 157 11.92 -13.38 11.68
N SER A 158 11.36 -13.06 12.86
CA SER A 158 9.99 -13.39 13.22
C SER A 158 8.94 -12.47 12.58
N LEU A 159 9.34 -11.40 11.89
CA LEU A 159 8.44 -10.47 11.22
C LEU A 159 7.70 -11.15 10.06
N ARG A 160 6.49 -10.70 9.80
CA ARG A 160 5.65 -11.21 8.72
C ARG A 160 5.29 -10.11 7.74
N ALA A 161 5.43 -10.38 6.45
CA ALA A 161 4.93 -9.52 5.39
C ALA A 161 3.63 -10.08 4.84
N LEU A 162 2.57 -9.31 4.89
CA LEU A 162 1.22 -9.66 4.45
C LEU A 162 0.73 -8.66 3.41
N ALA A 163 -0.23 -9.04 2.58
CA ALA A 163 -0.90 -8.14 1.68
C ALA A 163 -2.43 -8.22 1.85
N ALA A 164 -3.12 -7.12 1.56
CA ALA A 164 -4.57 -7.07 1.55
C ALA A 164 -5.09 -6.30 0.33
N HIS A 165 -6.33 -6.58 -0.11
CA HIS A 165 -7.03 -5.71 -1.05
C HIS A 165 -8.48 -5.49 -0.58
N PRO A 166 -8.99 -4.24 -0.71
CA PRO A 166 -10.27 -3.85 -0.13
C PRO A 166 -11.50 -4.38 -0.88
N GLY A 167 -11.33 -5.14 -1.96
CA GLY A 167 -12.41 -5.38 -2.91
C GLY A 167 -12.69 -4.13 -3.72
N TRP A 168 -13.96 -3.87 -4.04
CA TRP A 168 -14.41 -2.63 -4.71
C TRP A 168 -15.12 -1.75 -3.67
N SER A 169 -14.37 -0.88 -3.00
CA SER A 169 -14.93 0.02 -1.99
C SER A 169 -14.92 1.47 -2.45
N ARG A 170 -15.96 2.22 -2.06
CA ARG A 170 -16.00 3.69 -2.21
C ARG A 170 -14.95 4.32 -1.33
N THR A 171 -13.90 4.82 -1.96
CA THR A 171 -12.87 5.61 -1.28
C THR A 171 -12.70 6.93 -2.02
N ASN A 172 -12.14 7.94 -1.36
CA ASN A 172 -11.79 9.23 -1.97
C ASN A 172 -10.80 9.12 -3.15
N LEU A 173 -10.33 7.91 -3.47
CA LEU A 173 -9.47 7.60 -4.62
C LEU A 173 -10.19 7.75 -5.97
N GLN A 174 -11.53 7.64 -6.00
CA GLN A 174 -12.32 7.60 -7.24
C GLN A 174 -12.64 8.98 -7.84
N GLY A 175 -12.45 10.08 -7.12
CA GLY A 175 -12.81 11.43 -7.55
C GLY A 175 -11.74 12.23 -8.29
N HIS A 176 -10.62 11.64 -8.71
CA HIS A 176 -9.45 12.40 -9.17
C HIS A 176 -8.97 12.06 -10.59
N THR A 177 -9.82 11.44 -11.43
CA THR A 177 -9.43 11.06 -12.80
C THR A 177 -9.34 12.26 -13.76
N GLY A 178 -9.94 13.40 -13.42
CA GLY A 178 -9.89 14.65 -14.19
C GLY A 178 -10.66 14.64 -15.52
N ARG A 179 -11.40 13.56 -15.85
CA ARG A 179 -12.22 13.47 -17.06
C ARG A 179 -13.67 13.12 -16.73
N LYS A 180 -14.60 14.06 -16.94
CA LYS A 180 -16.03 13.94 -16.61
C LYS A 180 -16.73 12.68 -17.18
N LEU A 181 -16.35 12.20 -18.36
CA LEU A 181 -16.98 11.04 -19.02
C LEU A 181 -16.52 9.69 -18.41
N THR A 182 -15.23 9.56 -18.07
CA THR A 182 -14.71 8.35 -17.39
C THR A 182 -15.13 8.31 -15.94
N ASP A 183 -15.20 9.48 -15.29
CA ASP A 183 -15.73 9.62 -13.92
C ASP A 183 -17.22 9.29 -13.89
N ALA A 184 -18.01 9.72 -14.89
CA ALA A 184 -19.42 9.40 -15.01
C ALA A 184 -19.67 7.89 -15.25
N ALA A 185 -18.84 7.22 -16.08
CA ALA A 185 -18.97 5.79 -16.32
C ALA A 185 -18.60 4.95 -15.08
N VAL A 186 -17.55 5.34 -14.34
CA VAL A 186 -17.18 4.72 -13.06
C VAL A 186 -18.26 4.98 -12.01
N MET A 187 -18.78 6.20 -11.93
CA MET A 187 -19.87 6.58 -11.01
C MET A 187 -21.20 5.89 -11.33
N ALA A 188 -21.48 5.58 -12.60
CA ALA A 188 -22.72 4.90 -13.00
C ALA A 188 -22.76 3.42 -12.56
N VAL A 189 -21.57 2.76 -12.48
CA VAL A 189 -21.45 1.36 -12.02
C VAL A 189 -21.29 1.31 -10.48
N ASP A 190 -20.80 2.38 -9.87
CA ASP A 190 -20.42 2.44 -8.45
C ASP A 190 -21.58 2.18 -7.46
N PRO A 191 -22.84 2.68 -7.65
CA PRO A 191 -23.94 2.43 -6.70
C PRO A 191 -24.33 0.96 -6.57
N VAL A 192 -24.04 0.15 -7.57
CA VAL A 192 -24.46 -1.27 -7.63
C VAL A 192 -23.37 -2.22 -7.13
N VAL A 193 -22.09 -1.82 -7.25
CA VAL A 193 -20.95 -2.72 -7.03
C VAL A 193 -20.04 -2.26 -5.90
N SER A 194 -20.06 -0.96 -5.54
CA SER A 194 -19.16 -0.44 -4.51
C SER A 194 -19.66 -0.77 -3.10
N THR A 195 -18.73 -1.23 -2.28
CA THR A 195 -18.95 -1.48 -0.86
C THR A 195 -18.53 -0.25 -0.03
N ASP A 196 -19.05 -0.15 1.21
CA ASP A 196 -18.70 0.87 2.17
C ASP A 196 -17.19 0.88 2.47
N ALA A 197 -16.65 2.03 2.88
CA ALA A 197 -15.26 2.19 3.33
C ALA A 197 -14.91 1.23 4.49
N ASP A 198 -15.88 0.98 5.38
CA ASP A 198 -15.73 0.01 6.47
C ASP A 198 -15.54 -1.42 5.95
N PHE A 199 -16.22 -1.80 4.87
CA PHE A 199 -15.99 -3.08 4.22
C PHE A 199 -14.58 -3.16 3.65
N GLY A 200 -14.09 -2.11 2.99
CA GLY A 200 -12.72 -2.06 2.46
C GLY A 200 -11.64 -2.15 3.56
N ALA A 201 -11.90 -1.58 4.73
CA ALA A 201 -10.98 -1.65 5.86
C ALA A 201 -10.88 -3.05 6.50
N ARG A 202 -11.93 -3.88 6.41
CA ARG A 202 -11.99 -5.22 7.06
C ARG A 202 -10.86 -6.12 6.64
N GLN A 203 -10.46 -6.11 5.36
CA GLN A 203 -9.41 -6.97 4.83
C GLN A 203 -8.04 -6.60 5.42
N THR A 204 -7.77 -5.31 5.52
CA THR A 204 -6.55 -4.80 6.17
C THR A 204 -6.57 -5.10 7.66
N LEU A 205 -7.69 -4.85 8.35
CA LEU A 205 -7.84 -5.16 9.78
C LEU A 205 -7.70 -6.66 10.05
N TYR A 206 -8.23 -7.51 9.16
CA TYR A 206 -8.07 -8.96 9.25
C TYR A 206 -6.60 -9.36 9.14
N ALA A 207 -5.85 -8.80 8.17
CA ALA A 207 -4.42 -9.05 8.01
C ALA A 207 -3.59 -8.54 9.20
N VAL A 208 -4.04 -7.45 9.85
CA VAL A 208 -3.40 -6.90 11.05
C VAL A 208 -3.65 -7.78 12.27
N ALA A 209 -4.89 -8.28 12.47
CA ALA A 209 -5.31 -8.88 13.73
C ALA A 209 -5.19 -10.41 13.79
N GLN A 210 -5.24 -11.10 12.63
CA GLN A 210 -5.25 -12.56 12.60
C GLN A 210 -3.83 -13.15 12.56
N ASP A 211 -3.68 -14.31 13.16
CA ASP A 211 -2.45 -15.10 13.05
C ASP A 211 -2.39 -15.78 11.69
N LEU A 212 -1.71 -15.14 10.74
CA LEU A 212 -1.59 -15.57 9.35
C LEU A 212 -0.13 -15.85 9.01
N PRO A 213 0.14 -16.90 8.22
CA PRO A 213 1.47 -17.12 7.66
C PRO A 213 1.96 -15.92 6.85
N GLY A 214 3.26 -15.66 6.88
CA GLY A 214 3.88 -14.67 6.02
C GLY A 214 3.53 -14.89 4.55
N ASN A 215 3.56 -13.85 3.75
CA ASN A 215 3.17 -13.83 2.34
C ASN A 215 1.68 -14.14 2.07
N THR A 216 0.81 -14.13 3.09
CA THR A 216 -0.64 -14.28 2.88
C THR A 216 -1.20 -13.02 2.21
N PHE A 217 -2.10 -13.24 1.23
CA PHE A 217 -2.89 -12.19 0.58
C PHE A 217 -4.35 -12.30 1.01
N VAL A 218 -4.90 -11.26 1.61
CA VAL A 218 -6.25 -11.21 2.18
C VAL A 218 -7.17 -10.39 1.27
N GLY A 219 -8.37 -10.89 1.05
CA GLY A 219 -9.39 -10.20 0.26
C GLY A 219 -10.80 -10.73 0.53
N PRO A 220 -11.82 -10.15 -0.11
CA PRO A 220 -13.16 -10.71 -0.11
C PRO A 220 -13.22 -12.03 -0.89
N ARG A 221 -14.04 -12.98 -0.44
CA ARG A 221 -14.18 -14.33 -1.02
C ARG A 221 -14.38 -14.32 -2.54
N PHE A 222 -15.18 -13.41 -3.05
CA PHE A 222 -15.52 -13.31 -4.47
C PHE A 222 -14.74 -12.19 -5.19
N GLY A 223 -13.63 -11.72 -4.60
CA GLY A 223 -12.78 -10.66 -5.14
C GLY A 223 -13.34 -9.26 -4.89
N LEU A 224 -14.59 -8.99 -5.26
CA LEU A 224 -15.23 -7.67 -5.10
C LEU A 224 -15.97 -7.55 -3.76
N TYR A 225 -16.58 -8.63 -3.30
CA TYR A 225 -17.45 -8.69 -2.11
C TYR A 225 -17.35 -10.06 -1.42
N GLY A 226 -17.99 -10.17 -0.25
CA GLY A 226 -18.10 -11.41 0.49
C GLY A 226 -17.24 -11.41 1.77
N ARG A 227 -17.15 -12.58 2.41
CA ARG A 227 -16.40 -12.76 3.65
C ARG A 227 -14.91 -12.50 3.43
N THR A 228 -14.28 -11.82 4.39
CA THR A 228 -12.83 -11.62 4.43
C THR A 228 -12.11 -12.94 4.70
N GLN A 229 -11.12 -13.27 3.88
CA GLN A 229 -10.33 -14.50 3.99
C GLN A 229 -9.01 -14.41 3.20
N PRO A 230 -8.05 -15.33 3.40
CA PRO A 230 -6.96 -15.52 2.44
C PRO A 230 -7.50 -15.75 1.04
N THR A 231 -6.92 -15.07 0.05
CA THR A 231 -7.40 -15.07 -1.34
C THR A 231 -6.28 -15.34 -2.33
N TRP A 232 -6.69 -15.57 -3.56
CA TRP A 232 -5.77 -15.85 -4.65
C TRP A 232 -5.15 -14.58 -5.24
N ARG A 233 -3.90 -14.68 -5.67
CA ARG A 233 -3.19 -13.69 -6.50
C ARG A 233 -2.83 -14.31 -7.85
N ASN A 234 -2.77 -13.49 -8.90
CA ASN A 234 -2.47 -13.98 -10.24
C ASN A 234 -1.04 -14.55 -10.33
N TRP A 235 -0.76 -15.24 -11.43
CA TRP A 235 0.53 -15.86 -11.66
C TRP A 235 1.69 -14.85 -11.70
N SER A 236 1.49 -13.65 -12.30
CA SER A 236 2.51 -12.60 -12.35
C SER A 236 2.96 -12.16 -10.95
N ALA A 237 2.04 -12.13 -9.98
CA ALA A 237 2.33 -11.78 -8.58
C ALA A 237 3.05 -12.88 -7.79
N LYS A 238 3.25 -14.07 -8.41
CA LYS A 238 3.97 -15.22 -7.82
C LYS A 238 5.37 -15.41 -8.41
N ARG A 239 5.79 -14.60 -9.39
CA ARG A 239 7.08 -14.73 -10.08
C ARG A 239 8.23 -14.26 -9.21
N ALA A 240 8.93 -15.18 -8.55
CA ALA A 240 10.06 -14.89 -7.67
C ALA A 240 11.18 -14.09 -8.38
N THR A 241 11.54 -14.47 -9.62
CA THR A 241 12.56 -13.77 -10.39
C THR A 241 12.21 -12.30 -10.65
N THR A 242 10.92 -12.01 -10.94
CA THR A 242 10.45 -10.63 -11.12
C THR A 242 10.43 -9.89 -9.78
N ALA A 243 10.06 -10.55 -8.68
CA ALA A 243 10.04 -9.97 -7.34
C ALA A 243 11.46 -9.56 -6.90
N THR A 244 12.44 -10.45 -7.06
CA THR A 244 13.85 -10.15 -6.74
C THR A 244 14.38 -9.01 -7.61
N ALA A 245 14.18 -9.04 -8.93
CA ALA A 245 14.66 -7.98 -9.82
C ALA A 245 13.97 -6.62 -9.56
N LEU A 246 12.68 -6.61 -9.21
CA LEU A 246 11.98 -5.40 -8.80
C LEU A 246 12.53 -4.86 -7.47
N TRP A 247 12.83 -5.75 -6.52
CA TRP A 247 13.44 -5.37 -5.25
C TRP A 247 14.79 -4.68 -5.45
N GLU A 248 15.70 -5.29 -6.21
CA GLU A 248 17.02 -4.74 -6.52
C GLU A 248 16.93 -3.38 -7.22
N LEU A 249 16.00 -3.26 -8.19
CA LEU A 249 15.73 -1.99 -8.84
C LEU A 249 15.19 -0.94 -7.86
N SER A 250 14.30 -1.34 -6.95
CA SER A 250 13.75 -0.44 -5.93
C SER A 250 14.82 0.03 -4.95
N GLU A 251 15.77 -0.83 -4.56
CA GLU A 251 16.94 -0.44 -3.75
C GLU A 251 17.80 0.60 -4.49
N GLN A 252 18.06 0.39 -5.79
CA GLN A 252 18.83 1.33 -6.61
C GLN A 252 18.14 2.68 -6.74
N LEU A 253 16.82 2.68 -7.00
CA LEU A 253 16.05 3.90 -7.21
C LEU A 253 15.85 4.72 -5.91
N THR A 254 15.63 4.05 -4.79
CA THR A 254 15.37 4.72 -3.50
C THR A 254 16.62 4.96 -2.68
N GLY A 255 17.73 4.34 -3.01
CA GLY A 255 18.95 4.34 -2.18
C GLY A 255 18.81 3.61 -0.85
N THR A 256 17.67 2.95 -0.61
CA THR A 256 17.36 2.27 0.65
C THR A 256 17.53 0.76 0.49
N LYS A 257 18.32 0.13 1.35
CA LYS A 257 18.61 -1.31 1.31
C LYS A 257 17.89 -2.07 2.41
N PHE A 258 17.74 -3.39 2.21
CA PHE A 258 17.26 -4.30 3.24
C PHE A 258 18.26 -4.34 4.42
N PRO A 259 17.82 -4.05 5.66
CA PRO A 259 18.72 -3.82 6.78
C PRO A 259 19.02 -5.05 7.68
N LEU A 260 18.37 -6.21 7.43
CA LEU A 260 18.50 -7.42 8.26
C LEU A 260 19.40 -8.49 7.62
#